data_9ed06ffebef6f5d11dad00e904a53539
#
_entry.id   9ed06ffebef6f5d11dad00e904a53539
#
_cell.length_a   1.000
_cell.length_b   1.000
_cell.length_c   1.000
_cell.angle_alpha   90.00
_cell.angle_beta   90.00
_cell.angle_gamma   90.00
#
_symmetry.space_group_name_H-M   'P 1'
#
loop_
_entity.id
_entity.type
_entity.pdbx_description
1 polymer ?
#
loop_
_entity_poly.entity_id
_entity_poly.type
_entity_poly.pdbx_seq_one_letter_code
_entity_poly.pdbx_strand_id
1 'polypeptide(L)'
;MSPALNETIDTGYQRPRDPVEIWLARQWQHILGFAVGIRENFFGVGGNSLDAARVIDAILVEFGVQLPLNALTEHPTVERLATLLRDHAERLSGPLVAIQDGDGTGPPLFLVHPDNGQVGPYCRLAHALGEEFAVFGIQAVGLYSDAEPRRTVPAMADAYVDAVRAVRPAGPYLLGGCGIGAAVAYEMAVRLDDVWLVAAIDAIHHDIPNPCP
;
A
#
# COMPACT_ATOMS: atom_id res chain seq x y z
N MET A 1 -57.54 -9.37 -11.18
CA MET A 1 -56.51 -8.33 -11.26
C MET A 1 -55.84 -8.25 -9.90
N SER A 2 -54.74 -8.94 -9.73
CA SER A 2 -53.93 -8.87 -8.51
C SER A 2 -52.80 -7.89 -8.73
N PRO A 3 -52.52 -6.93 -7.85
CA PRO A 3 -51.31 -6.12 -7.92
C PRO A 3 -50.16 -6.95 -7.41
N ALA A 4 -49.13 -7.07 -8.24
CA ALA A 4 -47.85 -7.65 -7.87
C ALA A 4 -47.19 -6.79 -6.79
N LEU A 5 -47.02 -7.37 -5.61
CA LEU A 5 -46.18 -6.84 -4.53
C LEU A 5 -44.72 -6.98 -5.00
N ASN A 6 -44.19 -5.90 -5.52
CA ASN A 6 -42.77 -5.74 -5.72
C ASN A 6 -42.17 -5.21 -4.39
N GLU A 7 -42.14 -6.05 -3.36
CA GLU A 7 -41.39 -5.79 -2.15
C GLU A 7 -39.91 -5.87 -2.51
N THR A 8 -39.33 -4.72 -2.73
CA THR A 8 -37.87 -4.56 -2.71
C THR A 8 -37.42 -4.95 -1.30
N ILE A 9 -36.94 -6.17 -1.15
CA ILE A 9 -36.26 -6.60 0.08
C ILE A 9 -35.06 -5.68 0.22
N ASP A 10 -35.18 -4.67 1.06
CA ASP A 10 -34.04 -3.86 1.51
C ASP A 10 -33.16 -4.80 2.36
N THR A 11 -32.21 -5.45 1.71
CA THR A 11 -31.32 -6.40 2.36
C THR A 11 -30.30 -5.75 3.27
N GLY A 12 -30.32 -4.42 3.43
CA GLY A 12 -29.33 -3.68 4.20
C GLY A 12 -27.91 -3.76 3.62
N TYR A 13 -27.72 -4.49 2.52
CA TYR A 13 -26.43 -4.66 1.87
C TYR A 13 -26.00 -3.36 1.21
N GLN A 14 -24.95 -2.75 1.76
CA GLN A 14 -24.33 -1.57 1.16
C GLN A 14 -23.02 -1.97 0.47
N ARG A 15 -22.94 -1.59 -0.82
CA ARG A 15 -21.79 -1.90 -1.65
C ARG A 15 -20.55 -1.07 -1.26
N PRO A 16 -19.35 -1.60 -1.41
CA PRO A 16 -18.11 -0.84 -1.30
C PRO A 16 -18.08 0.34 -2.29
N ARG A 17 -17.56 1.47 -1.84
CA ARG A 17 -17.62 2.78 -2.54
C ARG A 17 -16.28 3.19 -3.15
N ASP A 18 -15.17 2.69 -2.61
CA ASP A 18 -13.81 3.07 -3.00
C ASP A 18 -12.85 1.85 -2.99
N PRO A 19 -11.61 2.01 -3.49
CA PRO A 19 -10.65 0.90 -3.60
C PRO A 19 -10.35 0.20 -2.28
N VAL A 20 -10.27 0.93 -1.16
CA VAL A 20 -9.98 0.36 0.16
C VAL A 20 -11.14 -0.49 0.65
N GLU A 21 -12.37 0.02 0.56
CA GLU A 21 -13.58 -0.72 0.92
C GLU A 21 -13.77 -1.95 0.02
N ILE A 22 -13.50 -1.82 -1.29
CA ILE A 22 -13.58 -2.94 -2.25
C ILE A 22 -12.60 -4.04 -1.86
N TRP A 23 -11.36 -3.67 -1.54
CA TRP A 23 -10.35 -4.63 -1.14
C TRP A 23 -10.71 -5.32 0.18
N LEU A 24 -11.07 -4.57 1.21
CA LEU A 24 -11.49 -5.11 2.51
C LEU A 24 -12.69 -6.05 2.37
N ALA A 25 -13.72 -5.65 1.62
CA ALA A 25 -14.90 -6.48 1.39
C ALA A 25 -14.55 -7.80 0.68
N ARG A 26 -13.60 -7.78 -0.27
CA ARG A 26 -13.08 -9.00 -0.92
C ARG A 26 -12.32 -9.90 0.05
N GLN A 27 -11.49 -9.33 0.94
CA GLN A 27 -10.79 -10.11 1.98
C GLN A 27 -11.79 -10.76 2.93
N TRP A 28 -12.79 -10.02 3.38
CA TRP A 28 -13.85 -10.57 4.23
C TRP A 28 -14.63 -11.66 3.53
N GLN A 29 -15.01 -11.46 2.27
CA GLN A 29 -15.68 -12.49 1.47
C GLN A 29 -14.82 -13.75 1.33
N HIS A 30 -13.51 -13.61 1.13
CA HIS A 30 -12.60 -14.75 1.03
C HIS A 30 -12.52 -15.53 2.34
N ILE A 31 -12.48 -14.83 3.47
CA ILE A 31 -12.35 -15.44 4.80
C ILE A 31 -13.69 -16.03 5.29
N LEU A 32 -14.80 -15.29 5.11
CA LEU A 32 -16.12 -15.69 5.59
C LEU A 32 -16.88 -16.62 4.62
N GLY A 33 -16.51 -16.64 3.34
CA GLY A 33 -17.13 -17.46 2.32
C GLY A 33 -18.36 -16.85 1.63
N PHE A 34 -18.76 -15.62 2.00
CA PHE A 34 -19.90 -14.91 1.40
C PHE A 34 -19.67 -13.40 1.38
N ALA A 35 -20.41 -12.69 0.50
CA ALA A 35 -20.30 -11.24 0.38
C ALA A 35 -20.93 -10.54 1.58
N VAL A 36 -20.24 -9.53 2.13
CA VAL A 36 -20.64 -8.75 3.30
C VAL A 36 -20.77 -7.27 2.90
N GLY A 37 -21.83 -6.61 3.36
CA GLY A 37 -22.02 -5.18 3.18
C GLY A 37 -21.04 -4.36 4.06
N ILE A 38 -20.73 -3.14 3.64
CA ILE A 38 -19.70 -2.33 4.31
C ILE A 38 -20.03 -1.93 5.75
N ARG A 39 -21.30 -2.03 6.18
CA ARG A 39 -21.76 -1.70 7.53
C ARG A 39 -22.06 -2.91 8.40
N GLU A 40 -21.96 -4.10 7.86
CA GLU A 40 -22.16 -5.33 8.64
C GLU A 40 -20.98 -5.54 9.58
N ASN A 41 -21.31 -5.99 10.80
CA ASN A 41 -20.32 -6.26 11.83
C ASN A 41 -19.64 -7.61 11.57
N PHE A 42 -18.31 -7.63 11.46
CA PHE A 42 -17.51 -8.82 11.17
C PHE A 42 -17.83 -10.01 12.06
N PHE A 43 -17.89 -9.77 13.37
CA PHE A 43 -18.20 -10.83 14.35
C PHE A 43 -19.70 -11.20 14.33
N GLY A 44 -20.56 -10.21 14.05
CA GLY A 44 -21.99 -10.41 13.95
C GLY A 44 -22.40 -11.30 12.76
N VAL A 45 -21.62 -11.28 11.68
CA VAL A 45 -21.85 -12.14 10.49
C VAL A 45 -21.11 -13.47 10.56
N GLY A 46 -20.46 -13.79 11.68
CA GLY A 46 -19.85 -15.10 11.92
C GLY A 46 -18.33 -15.15 11.91
N GLY A 47 -17.66 -14.01 11.75
CA GLY A 47 -16.19 -13.92 11.91
C GLY A 47 -15.76 -14.20 13.34
N ASN A 48 -14.59 -14.80 13.49
CA ASN A 48 -13.98 -15.09 14.78
C ASN A 48 -12.61 -14.42 14.94
N SER A 49 -11.97 -14.58 16.09
CA SER A 49 -10.66 -13.94 16.37
C SER A 49 -9.53 -14.42 15.46
N LEU A 50 -9.56 -15.68 15.00
CA LEU A 50 -8.57 -16.19 14.06
C LEU A 50 -8.77 -15.56 12.67
N ASP A 51 -10.01 -15.39 12.25
CA ASP A 51 -10.35 -14.74 11.00
C ASP A 51 -9.99 -13.24 11.06
N ALA A 52 -10.20 -12.58 12.21
CA ALA A 52 -9.77 -11.20 12.43
C ALA A 52 -8.24 -11.06 12.32
N ALA A 53 -7.47 -11.98 12.90
CA ALA A 53 -6.02 -11.99 12.76
C ALA A 53 -5.58 -12.13 11.28
N ARG A 54 -6.26 -12.97 10.50
CA ARG A 54 -6.00 -13.10 9.05
C ARG A 54 -6.29 -11.80 8.29
N VAL A 55 -7.36 -11.09 8.65
CA VAL A 55 -7.65 -9.76 8.05
C VAL A 55 -6.54 -8.77 8.37
N ILE A 56 -6.07 -8.70 9.62
CA ILE A 56 -4.98 -7.82 10.05
C ILE A 56 -3.67 -8.15 9.33
N ASP A 57 -3.34 -9.43 9.21
CA ASP A 57 -2.16 -9.87 8.45
C ASP A 57 -2.26 -9.50 6.96
N ALA A 58 -3.43 -9.69 6.36
CA ALA A 58 -3.67 -9.28 4.98
C ALA A 58 -3.54 -7.76 4.78
N ILE A 59 -3.99 -6.95 5.75
CA ILE A 59 -3.82 -5.49 5.75
C ILE A 59 -2.34 -5.12 5.81
N LEU A 60 -1.55 -5.77 6.67
CA LEU A 60 -0.11 -5.55 6.75
C LEU A 60 0.57 -5.85 5.42
N VAL A 61 0.24 -6.98 4.80
CA VAL A 61 0.82 -7.40 3.51
C VAL A 61 0.45 -6.46 2.37
N GLU A 62 -0.79 -5.97 2.33
CA GLU A 62 -1.29 -5.15 1.22
C GLU A 62 -0.94 -3.66 1.39
N PHE A 63 -1.22 -3.11 2.58
CA PHE A 63 -1.09 -1.67 2.83
C PHE A 63 0.20 -1.28 3.55
N GLY A 64 0.99 -2.24 4.07
CA GLY A 64 2.15 -1.96 4.91
C GLY A 64 1.79 -1.36 6.29
N VAL A 65 0.52 -1.40 6.67
CA VAL A 65 0.01 -0.83 7.93
C VAL A 65 -0.10 -1.91 8.98
N GLN A 66 0.70 -1.80 10.03
CA GLN A 66 0.61 -2.70 11.18
C GLN A 66 -0.50 -2.22 12.12
N LEU A 67 -1.62 -2.93 12.12
CA LEU A 67 -2.72 -2.69 13.05
C LEU A 67 -2.62 -3.63 14.26
N PRO A 68 -3.04 -3.17 15.45
CA PRO A 68 -3.14 -4.04 16.62
C PRO A 68 -4.26 -5.09 16.43
N LEU A 69 -4.12 -6.26 17.06
CA LEU A 69 -5.09 -7.36 16.90
C LEU A 69 -6.53 -7.00 17.33
N ASN A 70 -6.70 -6.00 18.20
CA ASN A 70 -8.01 -5.50 18.61
C ASN A 70 -8.63 -4.50 17.61
N ALA A 71 -7.92 -4.10 16.55
CA ALA A 71 -8.41 -3.11 15.58
C ALA A 71 -9.77 -3.51 14.99
N LEU A 72 -9.98 -4.80 14.66
CA LEU A 72 -11.26 -5.28 14.16
C LEU A 72 -12.39 -5.25 15.22
N THR A 73 -12.04 -5.34 16.50
CA THR A 73 -13.02 -5.23 17.60
C THR A 73 -13.49 -3.78 17.77
N GLU A 74 -12.59 -2.83 17.60
CA GLU A 74 -12.87 -1.39 17.69
C GLU A 74 -13.51 -0.85 16.41
N HIS A 75 -13.11 -1.39 15.26
CA HIS A 75 -13.59 -1.02 13.92
C HIS A 75 -14.21 -2.23 13.19
N PRO A 76 -15.34 -2.79 13.68
CA PRO A 76 -15.83 -4.09 13.26
C PRO A 76 -16.60 -4.09 11.93
N THR A 77 -16.50 -3.04 11.13
CA THR A 77 -17.15 -2.95 9.80
C THR A 77 -16.13 -2.55 8.74
N VAL A 78 -16.37 -2.95 7.50
CA VAL A 78 -15.53 -2.54 6.36
C VAL A 78 -15.39 -1.02 6.29
N GLU A 79 -16.50 -0.27 6.46
CA GLU A 79 -16.51 1.19 6.44
C GLU A 79 -15.60 1.79 7.52
N ARG A 80 -15.67 1.31 8.76
CA ARG A 80 -14.85 1.83 9.87
C ARG A 80 -13.37 1.44 9.74
N LEU A 81 -13.12 0.21 9.32
CA LEU A 81 -11.76 -0.26 9.12
C LEU A 81 -11.08 0.46 7.93
N ALA A 82 -11.83 0.74 6.87
CA ALA A 82 -11.36 1.56 5.76
C ALA A 82 -11.03 3.00 6.19
N THR A 83 -11.85 3.58 7.06
CA THR A 83 -11.58 4.92 7.62
C THR A 83 -10.29 4.90 8.45
N LEU A 84 -10.11 3.90 9.33
CA LEU A 84 -8.87 3.76 10.09
C LEU A 84 -7.64 3.66 9.19
N LEU A 85 -7.73 2.90 8.10
CA LEU A 85 -6.62 2.77 7.14
C LEU A 85 -6.33 4.09 6.42
N ARG A 86 -7.35 4.87 6.04
CA ARG A 86 -7.18 6.20 5.44
C ARG A 86 -6.54 7.19 6.43
N ASP A 87 -7.03 7.23 7.67
CA ASP A 87 -6.46 8.09 8.72
C ASP A 87 -4.99 7.74 9.00
N HIS A 88 -4.62 6.46 8.91
CA HIS A 88 -3.22 6.03 9.00
C HIS A 88 -2.40 6.53 7.81
N ALA A 89 -2.93 6.44 6.61
CA ALA A 89 -2.28 6.92 5.39
C ALA A 89 -2.14 8.46 5.37
N GLU A 90 -3.13 9.20 5.89
CA GLU A 90 -3.07 10.66 6.02
C GLU A 90 -2.03 11.13 7.06
N ARG A 91 -1.83 10.37 8.13
CA ARG A 91 -0.78 10.64 9.14
C ARG A 91 0.63 10.44 8.60
N LEU A 92 0.79 9.62 7.57
CA LEU A 92 2.01 9.49 6.79
C LEU A 92 1.99 10.59 5.71
N SER A 93 2.24 11.86 6.13
CA SER A 93 2.20 13.04 5.25
C SER A 93 3.18 12.86 4.08
N GLY A 94 2.70 12.35 2.95
CA GLY A 94 3.48 12.17 1.75
C GLY A 94 3.47 10.74 1.21
N PRO A 95 4.16 10.49 0.10
CA PRO A 95 4.24 9.17 -0.51
C PRO A 95 5.14 8.18 0.26
N LEU A 96 5.94 8.62 1.24
CA LEU A 96 6.87 7.80 2.01
C LEU A 96 6.17 7.07 3.17
N VAL A 97 6.38 5.76 3.24
CA VAL A 97 5.92 4.86 4.30
C VAL A 97 7.13 4.18 4.92
N ALA A 98 7.36 4.33 6.22
CA ALA A 98 8.37 3.56 6.93
C ALA A 98 7.91 2.09 7.03
N ILE A 99 8.65 1.18 6.41
CA ILE A 99 8.37 -0.27 6.45
C ILE A 99 9.20 -0.93 7.55
N GLN A 100 10.44 -0.48 7.73
CA GLN A 100 11.38 -1.00 8.73
C GLN A 100 12.33 0.12 9.18
N ASP A 101 12.52 0.28 10.47
CA ASP A 101 13.35 1.36 11.03
C ASP A 101 14.86 1.13 10.83
N GLY A 102 15.30 -0.12 10.77
CA GLY A 102 16.71 -0.49 10.72
C GLY A 102 17.48 -0.18 12.01
N ASP A 103 18.72 -0.65 12.11
CA ASP A 103 19.62 -0.40 13.25
C ASP A 103 20.49 0.87 13.09
N GLY A 104 20.34 1.56 11.98
CA GLY A 104 21.06 2.80 11.66
C GLY A 104 22.50 2.59 11.14
N THR A 105 22.95 1.36 10.92
CA THR A 105 24.30 1.08 10.43
C THR A 105 24.45 1.26 8.92
N GLY A 106 23.37 1.00 8.16
CA GLY A 106 23.34 1.10 6.71
C GLY A 106 22.61 2.34 6.19
N PRO A 107 22.80 2.69 4.90
CA PRO A 107 21.98 3.69 4.24
C PRO A 107 20.54 3.18 4.05
N PRO A 108 19.54 4.07 4.11
CA PRO A 108 18.15 3.65 3.91
C PRO A 108 17.89 3.21 2.47
N LEU A 109 17.06 2.19 2.33
CA LEU A 109 16.54 1.69 1.05
C LEU A 109 15.15 2.27 0.80
N PHE A 110 14.98 2.91 -0.34
CA PHE A 110 13.72 3.48 -0.80
C PHE A 110 13.15 2.64 -1.93
N LEU A 111 11.98 2.06 -1.74
CA LEU A 111 11.32 1.14 -2.68
C LEU A 111 10.07 1.77 -3.28
N VAL A 112 10.12 2.09 -4.57
CA VAL A 112 8.99 2.66 -5.31
C VAL A 112 7.94 1.59 -5.57
N HIS A 113 6.68 1.93 -5.35
CA HIS A 113 5.52 1.06 -5.53
C HIS A 113 5.47 0.36 -6.90
N PRO A 114 4.95 -0.87 -6.99
CA PRO A 114 4.60 -1.52 -8.25
C PRO A 114 3.35 -0.89 -8.90
N ASP A 115 2.82 -1.53 -9.96
CA ASP A 115 1.71 -1.01 -10.76
C ASP A 115 0.42 -0.71 -9.97
N ASN A 116 0.20 -1.39 -8.85
CA ASN A 116 -0.96 -1.17 -7.98
C ASN A 116 -0.85 0.06 -7.06
N GLY A 117 0.29 0.74 -7.05
CA GLY A 117 0.52 1.93 -6.23
C GLY A 117 0.86 1.67 -4.76
N GLN A 118 0.86 0.42 -4.31
CA GLN A 118 1.00 0.03 -2.90
C GLN A 118 2.39 -0.48 -2.58
N VAL A 119 2.82 -0.34 -1.31
CA VAL A 119 4.15 -0.75 -0.85
C VAL A 119 4.13 -1.94 0.10
N GLY A 120 2.95 -2.41 0.48
CA GLY A 120 2.78 -3.58 1.35
C GLY A 120 3.57 -4.82 0.92
N PRO A 121 3.65 -5.17 -0.38
CA PRO A 121 4.45 -6.29 -0.85
C PRO A 121 5.94 -6.24 -0.43
N TYR A 122 6.49 -5.06 -0.16
CA TYR A 122 7.88 -4.89 0.28
C TYR A 122 8.13 -5.20 1.76
N CYS A 123 7.09 -5.37 2.59
CA CYS A 123 7.25 -5.75 4.00
C CYS A 123 8.00 -7.08 4.13
N ARG A 124 7.71 -8.07 3.26
CA ARG A 124 8.39 -9.36 3.26
C ARG A 124 9.85 -9.25 2.81
N LEU A 125 10.12 -8.38 1.83
CA LEU A 125 11.48 -8.10 1.36
C LEU A 125 12.28 -7.40 2.47
N ALA A 126 11.73 -6.38 3.12
CA ALA A 126 12.37 -5.68 4.22
C ALA A 126 12.78 -6.64 5.34
N HIS A 127 11.84 -7.49 5.77
CA HIS A 127 12.11 -8.51 6.78
C HIS A 127 13.23 -9.50 6.36
N ALA A 128 13.29 -9.87 5.08
CA ALA A 128 14.31 -10.78 4.55
C ALA A 128 15.69 -10.12 4.43
N LEU A 129 15.76 -8.80 4.28
CA LEU A 129 17.01 -8.03 4.22
C LEU A 129 17.71 -7.90 5.59
N GLY A 130 16.98 -8.15 6.69
CA GLY A 130 17.50 -8.00 8.04
C GLY A 130 17.44 -6.55 8.55
N GLU A 131 17.80 -6.38 9.83
CA GLU A 131 17.65 -5.11 10.57
C GLU A 131 18.73 -4.05 10.24
N GLU A 132 19.71 -4.38 9.41
CA GLU A 132 20.79 -3.44 9.03
C GLU A 132 20.26 -2.26 8.19
N PHE A 133 19.14 -2.46 7.47
CA PHE A 133 18.61 -1.46 6.56
C PHE A 133 17.30 -0.86 7.12
N ALA A 134 17.26 0.47 7.21
CA ALA A 134 15.98 1.18 7.23
C ALA A 134 15.34 1.06 5.84
N VAL A 135 14.09 0.64 5.77
CA VAL A 135 13.36 0.45 4.50
C VAL A 135 12.14 1.35 4.46
N PHE A 136 12.10 2.20 3.45
CA PHE A 136 10.97 3.07 3.16
C PHE A 136 10.30 2.64 1.86
N GLY A 137 8.99 2.47 1.90
CA GLY A 137 8.18 2.34 0.70
C GLY A 137 7.75 3.70 0.18
N ILE A 138 7.75 3.89 -1.13
CA ILE A 138 7.21 5.07 -1.80
C ILE A 138 5.92 4.66 -2.47
N GLN A 139 4.77 5.02 -1.90
CA GLN A 139 3.44 4.72 -2.43
C GLN A 139 2.98 5.75 -3.46
N ALA A 140 2.01 5.40 -4.29
CA ALA A 140 1.49 6.31 -5.30
C ALA A 140 0.79 7.52 -4.66
N VAL A 141 1.11 8.71 -5.17
CA VAL A 141 0.41 9.94 -4.78
C VAL A 141 -1.07 9.82 -5.15
N GLY A 142 -1.95 10.17 -4.23
CA GLY A 142 -3.41 10.09 -4.43
C GLY A 142 -4.01 8.70 -4.20
N LEU A 143 -3.21 7.70 -3.78
CA LEU A 143 -3.72 6.36 -3.50
C LEU A 143 -4.74 6.33 -2.36
N TYR A 144 -4.48 7.12 -1.31
CA TYR A 144 -5.31 7.20 -0.09
C TYR A 144 -5.71 8.64 0.27
N SER A 145 -5.51 9.59 -0.64
CA SER A 145 -5.84 11.01 -0.44
C SER A 145 -6.48 11.60 -1.69
N ASP A 146 -7.06 12.81 -1.56
CA ASP A 146 -7.61 13.57 -2.69
C ASP A 146 -6.54 14.22 -3.59
N ALA A 147 -5.25 13.94 -3.35
CA ALA A 147 -4.18 14.44 -4.18
C ALA A 147 -4.24 13.86 -5.59
N GLU A 148 -4.00 14.69 -6.60
CA GLU A 148 -4.03 14.24 -8.00
C GLU A 148 -2.90 13.23 -8.28
N PRO A 149 -3.21 12.03 -8.80
CA PRO A 149 -2.21 11.01 -9.10
C PRO A 149 -1.20 11.48 -10.15
N ARG A 150 0.08 11.15 -9.95
CA ARG A 150 1.11 11.37 -10.96
C ARG A 150 1.00 10.30 -12.05
N ARG A 151 0.85 10.73 -13.30
CA ARG A 151 0.50 9.84 -14.43
C ARG A 151 1.68 9.48 -15.33
N THR A 152 2.86 10.08 -15.10
CA THR A 152 4.06 9.84 -15.89
C THR A 152 5.24 9.53 -15.00
N VAL A 153 6.17 8.69 -15.47
CA VAL A 153 7.39 8.33 -14.76
C VAL A 153 8.19 9.58 -14.32
N PRO A 154 8.43 10.59 -15.18
CA PRO A 154 9.11 11.81 -14.73
C PRO A 154 8.38 12.55 -13.61
N ALA A 155 7.04 12.70 -13.70
CA ALA A 155 6.26 13.40 -12.68
C ALA A 155 6.18 12.62 -11.35
N MET A 156 6.21 11.28 -11.40
CA MET A 156 6.35 10.44 -10.22
C MET A 156 7.74 10.65 -9.59
N ALA A 157 8.80 10.58 -10.39
CA ALA A 157 10.17 10.73 -9.93
C ALA A 157 10.39 12.10 -9.26
N ASP A 158 9.90 13.19 -9.84
CA ASP A 158 10.00 14.53 -9.25
C ASP A 158 9.36 14.58 -7.84
N ALA A 159 8.11 14.11 -7.73
CA ALA A 159 7.39 14.11 -6.44
C ALA A 159 8.06 13.19 -5.40
N TYR A 160 8.63 12.06 -5.82
CA TYR A 160 9.25 11.08 -4.92
C TYR A 160 10.65 11.51 -4.50
N VAL A 161 11.41 12.17 -5.36
CA VAL A 161 12.69 12.80 -5.01
C VAL A 161 12.48 13.87 -3.93
N ASP A 162 11.47 14.71 -4.06
CA ASP A 162 11.14 15.71 -3.05
C ASP A 162 10.82 15.08 -1.70
N ALA A 163 10.03 14.01 -1.71
CA ALA A 163 9.68 13.26 -0.49
C ALA A 163 10.91 12.58 0.16
N VAL A 164 11.79 11.99 -0.65
CA VAL A 164 13.04 11.36 -0.16
C VAL A 164 13.96 12.42 0.44
N ARG A 165 14.15 13.56 -0.23
CA ARG A 165 14.99 14.66 0.27
C ARG A 165 14.46 15.29 1.55
N ALA A 166 13.15 15.29 1.75
CA ALA A 166 12.54 15.79 3.00
C ALA A 166 12.95 14.95 4.22
N VAL A 167 13.16 13.65 4.05
CA VAL A 167 13.59 12.72 5.12
C VAL A 167 15.11 12.56 5.15
N ARG A 168 15.75 12.51 4.00
CA ARG A 168 17.20 12.38 3.84
C ARG A 168 17.71 13.38 2.81
N PRO A 169 18.17 14.56 3.26
CA PRO A 169 18.61 15.64 2.38
C PRO A 169 19.85 15.33 1.53
N ALA A 170 20.68 14.38 1.97
CA ALA A 170 21.88 13.96 1.28
C ALA A 170 22.06 12.44 1.31
N GLY A 171 22.68 11.88 0.24
CA GLY A 171 22.97 10.46 0.13
C GLY A 171 23.88 9.89 1.23
N PRO A 172 24.33 8.67 1.11
CA PRO A 172 24.05 7.78 -0.02
C PRO A 172 22.62 7.27 -0.04
N TYR A 173 22.07 7.08 -1.26
CA TYR A 173 20.73 6.54 -1.49
C TYR A 173 20.80 5.13 -2.05
N LEU A 174 19.99 4.23 -1.52
CA LEU A 174 19.66 2.96 -2.14
C LEU A 174 18.23 3.05 -2.66
N LEU A 175 18.05 2.82 -3.94
CA LEU A 175 16.73 2.91 -4.59
C LEU A 175 16.33 1.55 -5.15
N GLY A 176 15.05 1.30 -5.27
CA GLY A 176 14.57 0.11 -5.95
C GLY A 176 13.09 0.20 -6.28
N GLY A 177 12.61 -0.78 -7.03
CA GLY A 177 11.19 -0.90 -7.35
C GLY A 177 10.91 -2.11 -8.22
N CYS A 178 9.63 -2.49 -8.29
CA CYS A 178 9.14 -3.60 -9.07
C CYS A 178 8.26 -3.08 -10.22
N GLY A 179 8.40 -3.66 -11.40
CA GLY A 179 7.63 -3.25 -12.59
C GLY A 179 7.88 -1.78 -12.95
N ILE A 180 6.80 -0.97 -12.99
CA ILE A 180 6.90 0.48 -13.22
C ILE A 180 7.75 1.18 -12.14
N GLY A 181 7.72 0.69 -10.91
CA GLY A 181 8.52 1.23 -9.81
C GLY A 181 10.01 1.19 -10.08
N ALA A 182 10.51 0.20 -10.83
CA ALA A 182 11.91 0.14 -11.25
C ALA A 182 12.27 1.29 -12.22
N ALA A 183 11.39 1.59 -13.18
CA ALA A 183 11.60 2.71 -14.09
C ALA A 183 11.57 4.06 -13.36
N VAL A 184 10.67 4.23 -12.39
CA VAL A 184 10.60 5.44 -11.56
C VAL A 184 11.84 5.56 -10.67
N ALA A 185 12.30 4.46 -10.03
CA ALA A 185 13.51 4.45 -9.21
C ALA A 185 14.76 4.83 -10.03
N TYR A 186 14.86 4.35 -11.26
CA TYR A 186 15.94 4.75 -12.17
C TYR A 186 15.85 6.26 -12.52
N GLU A 187 14.66 6.75 -12.82
CA GLU A 187 14.43 8.17 -13.13
C GLU A 187 14.70 9.08 -11.92
N MET A 188 14.45 8.59 -10.69
CA MET A 188 14.85 9.25 -9.44
C MET A 188 16.38 9.30 -9.29
N ALA A 189 17.06 8.20 -9.64
CA ALA A 189 18.52 8.13 -9.54
C ALA A 189 19.23 9.14 -10.45
N VAL A 190 18.63 9.50 -11.59
CA VAL A 190 19.14 10.56 -12.47
C VAL A 190 19.05 11.96 -11.84
N ARG A 191 18.15 12.16 -10.86
CA ARG A 191 17.89 13.45 -10.19
C ARG A 191 18.53 13.59 -8.81
N LEU A 192 18.99 12.47 -8.25
CA LEU A 192 19.62 12.43 -6.93
C LEU A 192 21.14 12.33 -7.10
N ASP A 193 21.87 13.03 -6.25
CA ASP A 193 23.32 12.87 -6.13
C ASP A 193 23.62 11.69 -5.17
N ASP A 194 24.76 11.03 -5.35
CA ASP A 194 25.28 9.97 -4.47
C ASP A 194 24.32 8.77 -4.32
N VAL A 195 23.86 8.23 -5.45
CA VAL A 195 23.09 6.98 -5.50
C VAL A 195 24.04 5.79 -5.62
N TRP A 196 24.00 4.90 -4.63
CA TRP A 196 24.91 3.73 -4.60
C TRP A 196 24.30 2.50 -5.27
N LEU A 197 22.97 2.38 -5.27
CA LEU A 197 22.27 1.22 -5.82
C LEU A 197 20.93 1.64 -6.44
N VAL A 198 20.61 1.03 -7.58
CA VAL A 198 19.26 0.97 -8.12
C VAL A 198 18.89 -0.49 -8.36
N ALA A 199 18.02 -1.04 -7.54
CA ALA A 199 17.53 -2.41 -7.66
C ALA A 199 16.25 -2.45 -8.52
N ALA A 200 16.36 -2.96 -9.74
CA ALA A 200 15.23 -3.18 -10.62
C ALA A 200 14.71 -4.62 -10.48
N ILE A 201 13.50 -4.77 -9.95
CA ILE A 201 12.86 -6.06 -9.70
C ILE A 201 11.75 -6.22 -10.74
N ASP A 202 11.76 -7.34 -11.48
CA ASP A 202 10.76 -7.65 -12.51
C ASP A 202 10.51 -6.47 -13.49
N ALA A 203 11.59 -5.78 -13.87
CA ALA A 203 11.52 -4.66 -14.79
C ALA A 203 11.30 -5.18 -16.21
N ILE A 204 10.24 -4.69 -16.88
CA ILE A 204 10.02 -4.96 -18.30
C ILE A 204 11.06 -4.17 -19.08
N HIS A 205 12.00 -4.89 -19.70
CA HIS A 205 13.00 -4.31 -20.59
C HIS A 205 12.34 -3.86 -21.91
N HIS A 206 11.99 -2.59 -22.00
CA HIS A 206 11.85 -1.92 -23.29
C HIS A 206 13.11 -1.08 -23.51
N ASP A 207 14.02 -1.62 -24.34
CA ASP A 207 15.17 -0.93 -24.93
C ASP A 207 15.99 0.00 -24.02
N ILE A 208 16.63 -0.57 -22.99
CA ILE A 208 17.83 0.07 -22.43
C ILE A 208 18.98 -0.31 -23.35
N PRO A 209 19.60 0.64 -24.07
CA PRO A 209 20.83 0.33 -24.84
C PRO A 209 21.86 -0.19 -23.85
N ASN A 210 22.41 -1.38 -24.14
CA ASN A 210 23.45 -2.00 -23.33
C ASN A 210 24.63 -1.03 -23.20
N PRO A 211 24.99 -0.50 -22.02
CA PRO A 211 26.09 0.44 -21.87
C PRO A 211 27.47 -0.23 -21.79
N CYS A 212 27.54 -1.54 -22.01
CA CYS A 212 28.84 -2.25 -22.09
C CYS A 212 29.30 -2.38 -23.55
N PRO A 213 30.48 -1.86 -23.88
CA PRO A 213 31.13 -2.13 -25.17
C PRO A 213 31.61 -3.58 -25.28
#